data_ec912d1ff22df7aee5a20f2698917bf8
#
_entry.id   ec912d1ff22df7aee5a20f2698917bf8
#
_cell.length_a   1.000
_cell.length_b   1.000
_cell.length_c   1.000
_cell.angle_alpha   90.00
_cell.angle_beta   90.00
_cell.angle_gamma   90.00
#
_symmetry.space_group_name_H-M   'P 1'
#
loop_
_entity.id
_entity.type
_entity.pdbx_description
1 polymer ?
#
loop_
_entity_poly.entity_id
_entity_poly.type
_entity_poly.pdbx_seq_one_letter_code
_entity_poly.pdbx_strand_id
1 'polypeptide(L)'
;SATDERGVELTFPVSQYEMMDAFEQIHTKSPGDVYWQVDEFYCFDYLAPHLDENMSIFEFNSLTAQLSKLDERQETALEGLLQMQADKHMQENSGIMMLASNVDRCHVLADVHTDEDLGKFYVENGFREDLDALPDSAYALLDYAKIGKQMRESEAGTFTPHGYVVRTE
;
A
#
# COMPACT_ATOMS: atom_id res chain seq x y z
N SER A 1 37.91 4.17 -22.05
CA SER A 1 36.71 3.81 -22.79
C SER A 1 35.56 4.50 -22.08
N ALA A 2 35.13 5.66 -22.62
CA ALA A 2 33.96 6.32 -22.15
C ALA A 2 32.74 5.47 -22.53
N THR A 3 32.10 4.83 -21.59
CA THR A 3 30.78 4.25 -21.77
C THR A 3 29.83 5.40 -21.99
N ASP A 4 29.28 5.47 -23.19
CA ASP A 4 28.24 6.43 -23.57
C ASP A 4 26.95 6.03 -22.81
N GLU A 5 26.74 6.56 -21.61
CA GLU A 5 25.58 6.31 -20.80
C GLU A 5 24.39 7.10 -21.38
N ARG A 6 23.76 6.53 -22.40
CA ARG A 6 22.50 7.05 -22.94
C ARG A 6 21.37 6.51 -22.10
N GLY A 7 20.74 7.39 -21.35
CA GLY A 7 19.51 7.09 -20.63
C GLY A 7 18.28 7.56 -21.42
N VAL A 8 17.18 6.85 -21.28
CA VAL A 8 15.85 7.24 -21.74
C VAL A 8 14.93 7.25 -20.52
N GLU A 9 14.17 8.33 -20.38
CA GLU A 9 13.16 8.45 -19.33
C GLU A 9 11.83 7.89 -19.81
N LEU A 10 11.20 7.05 -18.98
CA LEU A 10 9.89 6.45 -19.23
C LEU A 10 8.97 6.64 -18.06
N THR A 11 7.69 6.91 -18.33
CA THR A 11 6.64 6.94 -17.31
C THR A 11 5.85 5.64 -17.35
N PHE A 12 5.96 4.85 -16.28
CA PHE A 12 5.31 3.55 -16.17
C PHE A 12 3.84 3.65 -15.68
N PRO A 13 2.94 2.76 -16.13
CA PRO A 13 3.20 1.65 -17.06
C PRO A 13 3.35 2.12 -18.51
N VAL A 14 4.21 1.43 -19.27
CA VAL A 14 4.44 1.70 -20.68
C VAL A 14 3.89 0.57 -21.57
N SER A 15 3.52 0.91 -22.79
CA SER A 15 3.16 -0.07 -23.82
C SER A 15 4.38 -0.86 -24.30
N GLN A 16 4.13 -1.98 -24.95
CA GLN A 16 5.20 -2.78 -25.57
C GLN A 16 5.98 -1.97 -26.62
N TYR A 17 5.31 -1.08 -27.34
CA TYR A 17 5.97 -0.25 -28.38
C TYR A 17 6.89 0.79 -27.75
N GLU A 18 6.46 1.47 -26.69
CA GLU A 18 7.31 2.43 -25.97
C GLU A 18 8.53 1.75 -25.35
N MET A 19 8.37 0.54 -24.82
CA MET A 19 9.48 -0.24 -24.29
C MET A 19 10.48 -0.62 -25.37
N MET A 20 10.00 -1.07 -26.54
CA MET A 20 10.86 -1.42 -27.69
C MET A 20 11.59 -0.19 -28.22
N ASP A 21 10.90 0.95 -28.37
CA ASP A 21 11.49 2.20 -28.83
C ASP A 21 12.61 2.67 -27.88
N ALA A 22 12.37 2.57 -26.57
CA ALA A 22 13.40 2.88 -25.56
C ALA A 22 14.64 1.99 -25.71
N PHE A 23 14.47 0.69 -25.93
CA PHE A 23 15.61 -0.23 -26.15
C PHE A 23 16.37 0.09 -27.42
N GLU A 24 15.68 0.48 -28.50
CA GLU A 24 16.33 0.93 -29.72
C GLU A 24 17.13 2.22 -29.49
N GLN A 25 16.59 3.17 -28.74
CA GLN A 25 17.28 4.44 -28.45
C GLN A 25 18.56 4.26 -27.64
N ILE A 26 18.58 3.35 -26.68
CA ILE A 26 19.80 3.03 -25.90
C ILE A 26 20.72 2.00 -26.58
N HIS A 27 20.34 1.56 -27.78
CA HIS A 27 21.11 0.60 -28.59
C HIS A 27 21.39 -0.75 -27.89
N THR A 28 20.53 -1.18 -27.01
CA THR A 28 20.63 -2.50 -26.39
C THR A 28 19.93 -3.56 -27.22
N LYS A 29 20.52 -4.77 -27.25
CA LYS A 29 19.90 -5.95 -27.87
C LYS A 29 19.36 -6.94 -26.89
N SER A 30 19.66 -6.77 -25.59
CA SER A 30 19.27 -7.68 -24.54
C SER A 30 18.68 -6.91 -23.38
N PRO A 31 17.44 -7.24 -22.94
CA PRO A 31 16.84 -6.65 -21.76
C PRO A 31 17.64 -6.88 -20.46
N GLY A 32 18.48 -7.94 -20.44
CA GLY A 32 19.34 -8.24 -19.29
C GLY A 32 20.53 -7.29 -19.14
N ASP A 33 20.83 -6.49 -20.16
CA ASP A 33 21.92 -5.51 -20.14
C ASP A 33 21.43 -4.10 -19.78
N VAL A 34 20.16 -3.95 -19.39
CA VAL A 34 19.55 -2.67 -19.04
C VAL A 34 19.61 -2.46 -17.53
N TYR A 35 20.22 -1.34 -17.14
CA TYR A 35 20.10 -0.82 -15.79
C TYR A 35 18.97 0.20 -15.76
N TRP A 36 18.12 0.13 -14.74
CA TRP A 36 17.03 1.07 -14.55
C TRP A 36 16.95 1.52 -13.09
N GLN A 37 16.43 2.70 -12.89
CA GLN A 37 16.14 3.26 -11.57
C GLN A 37 14.85 4.04 -11.62
N VAL A 38 14.21 4.22 -10.48
CA VAL A 38 13.04 5.09 -10.34
C VAL A 38 13.54 6.44 -9.89
N ASP A 39 13.33 7.46 -10.71
CA ASP A 39 13.74 8.83 -10.39
C ASP A 39 12.64 9.57 -9.60
N GLU A 40 11.36 9.30 -9.90
CA GLU A 40 10.23 9.97 -9.27
C GLU A 40 9.01 9.06 -9.18
N PHE A 41 8.28 9.16 -8.08
CA PHE A 41 6.97 8.55 -7.89
C PHE A 41 5.89 9.62 -7.98
N TYR A 42 5.01 9.54 -8.96
CA TYR A 42 3.82 10.40 -9.06
C TYR A 42 2.69 9.93 -8.13
N CYS A 43 2.68 8.63 -7.80
CA CYS A 43 1.82 7.97 -6.83
C CYS A 43 2.55 6.76 -6.27
N PHE A 44 2.03 6.14 -5.21
CA PHE A 44 2.63 4.96 -4.58
C PHE A 44 4.08 5.16 -4.08
N ASP A 45 4.42 6.35 -3.61
CA ASP A 45 5.76 6.67 -3.08
C ASP A 45 6.17 5.78 -1.92
N TYR A 46 5.20 5.26 -1.16
CA TYR A 46 5.41 4.28 -0.09
C TYR A 46 5.96 2.93 -0.58
N LEU A 47 5.96 2.66 -1.89
CA LEU A 47 6.54 1.44 -2.46
C LEU A 47 8.06 1.46 -2.53
N ALA A 48 8.69 2.64 -2.54
CA ALA A 48 10.12 2.79 -2.74
C ALA A 48 10.99 1.82 -1.89
N PRO A 49 10.75 1.66 -0.57
CA PRO A 49 11.53 0.75 0.26
C PRO A 49 11.23 -0.74 0.03
N HIS A 50 10.19 -1.06 -0.72
CA HIS A 50 9.72 -2.43 -0.95
C HIS A 50 10.04 -2.96 -2.36
N LEU A 51 10.59 -2.13 -3.24
CA LEU A 51 10.98 -2.54 -4.58
C LEU A 51 12.23 -3.41 -4.52
N ASP A 52 12.21 -4.55 -5.22
CA ASP A 52 13.37 -5.42 -5.36
C ASP A 52 14.33 -4.82 -6.38
N GLU A 53 15.57 -4.55 -5.97
CA GLU A 53 16.64 -4.03 -6.84
C GLU A 53 16.98 -4.98 -8.00
N ASN A 54 16.63 -6.27 -7.87
CA ASN A 54 16.85 -7.27 -8.92
C ASN A 54 15.64 -7.47 -9.83
N MET A 55 14.56 -6.73 -9.61
CA MET A 55 13.37 -6.80 -10.45
C MET A 55 13.70 -6.38 -11.87
N SER A 56 13.30 -7.16 -12.87
CA SER A 56 13.46 -6.78 -14.27
C SER A 56 12.52 -5.61 -14.61
N ILE A 57 12.89 -4.83 -15.62
CA ILE A 57 12.05 -3.72 -16.10
C ILE A 57 10.67 -4.20 -16.61
N PHE A 58 10.59 -5.44 -17.10
CA PHE A 58 9.31 -6.04 -17.50
C PHE A 58 8.42 -6.41 -16.30
N GLU A 59 9.02 -6.93 -15.24
CA GLU A 59 8.32 -7.20 -13.98
C GLU A 59 7.84 -5.89 -13.36
N PHE A 60 8.67 -4.84 -13.38
CA PHE A 60 8.30 -3.51 -12.93
C PHE A 60 7.14 -2.93 -13.75
N ASN A 61 7.16 -3.07 -15.07
CA ASN A 61 6.07 -2.64 -15.94
C ASN A 61 4.78 -3.41 -15.64
N SER A 62 4.86 -4.71 -15.39
CA SER A 62 3.69 -5.52 -15.02
C SER A 62 3.12 -5.10 -13.68
N LEU A 63 3.98 -4.81 -12.70
CA LEU A 63 3.58 -4.29 -11.39
C LEU A 63 2.85 -2.95 -11.53
N THR A 64 3.45 -1.99 -12.24
CA THR A 64 2.86 -0.65 -12.41
C THR A 64 1.54 -0.71 -13.19
N ALA A 65 1.41 -1.61 -14.17
CA ALA A 65 0.17 -1.85 -14.89
C ALA A 65 -0.94 -2.45 -14.00
N GLN A 66 -0.60 -3.25 -13.00
CA GLN A 66 -1.55 -3.73 -12.00
C GLN A 66 -1.95 -2.61 -11.05
N LEU A 67 -0.99 -1.85 -10.52
CA LEU A 67 -1.21 -0.77 -9.58
C LEU A 67 -2.06 0.36 -10.16
N SER A 68 -1.89 0.66 -11.44
CA SER A 68 -2.67 1.70 -12.14
C SER A 68 -4.19 1.42 -12.23
N LYS A 69 -4.62 0.21 -11.87
CA LYS A 69 -6.03 -0.18 -11.84
C LYS A 69 -6.67 -0.03 -10.46
N LEU A 70 -5.87 0.23 -9.43
CA LEU A 70 -6.37 0.39 -8.08
C LEU A 70 -7.07 1.74 -7.90
N ASP A 71 -8.17 1.74 -7.17
CA ASP A 71 -8.80 2.95 -6.68
C ASP A 71 -8.16 3.45 -5.37
N GLU A 72 -8.51 4.65 -4.90
CA GLU A 72 -7.95 5.26 -3.69
C GLU A 72 -8.09 4.36 -2.45
N ARG A 73 -9.22 3.66 -2.32
CA ARG A 73 -9.44 2.73 -1.21
C ARG A 73 -8.49 1.53 -1.29
N GLN A 74 -8.33 0.99 -2.48
CA GLN A 74 -7.43 -0.14 -2.74
C GLN A 74 -5.96 0.25 -2.57
N GLU A 75 -5.58 1.48 -2.97
CA GLU A 75 -4.24 2.03 -2.71
C GLU A 75 -3.96 2.11 -1.22
N THR A 76 -4.89 2.65 -0.43
CA THR A 76 -4.77 2.71 1.03
C THR A 76 -4.69 1.31 1.66
N ALA A 77 -5.48 0.36 1.14
CA ALA A 77 -5.42 -1.03 1.58
C ALA A 77 -4.03 -1.66 1.31
N LEU A 78 -3.45 -1.41 0.14
CA LEU A 78 -2.11 -1.88 -0.22
C LEU A 78 -1.05 -1.30 0.72
N GLU A 79 -1.09 0.00 0.99
CA GLU A 79 -0.18 0.66 1.93
C GLU A 79 -0.27 0.01 3.32
N GLY A 80 -1.49 -0.21 3.83
CA GLY A 80 -1.72 -0.90 5.10
C GLY A 80 -1.19 -2.33 5.11
N LEU A 81 -1.39 -3.10 4.04
CA LEU A 81 -0.86 -4.46 3.91
C LEU A 81 0.66 -4.51 3.94
N LEU A 82 1.33 -3.57 3.27
CA LEU A 82 2.79 -3.46 3.28
C LEU A 82 3.31 -3.11 4.68
N GLN A 83 2.66 -2.19 5.36
CA GLN A 83 3.01 -1.80 6.72
C GLN A 83 2.82 -2.96 7.71
N MET A 84 1.74 -3.72 7.61
CA MET A 84 1.50 -4.92 8.43
C MET A 84 2.57 -5.99 8.24
N GLN A 85 3.13 -6.12 7.03
CA GLN A 85 4.25 -7.04 6.77
C GLN A 85 5.54 -6.56 7.40
N ALA A 86 5.86 -5.27 7.30
CA ALA A 86 7.04 -4.69 7.90
C ALA A 86 7.04 -4.88 9.43
N ASP A 87 5.88 -4.66 10.06
CA ASP A 87 5.71 -4.79 11.51
C ASP A 87 5.87 -6.24 12.01
N LYS A 88 5.59 -7.23 11.17
CA LYS A 88 5.63 -8.65 11.56
C LYS A 88 6.96 -9.35 11.31
N HIS A 89 7.97 -8.67 10.78
CA HIS A 89 9.24 -9.28 10.35
C HIS A 89 9.04 -10.54 9.47
N MET A 90 7.95 -10.59 8.72
CA MET A 90 7.65 -11.72 7.84
C MET A 90 8.59 -11.68 6.64
N GLN A 91 9.60 -12.54 6.67
CA GLN A 91 10.56 -12.76 5.57
C GLN A 91 9.96 -13.51 4.36
N GLU A 92 8.67 -13.72 4.32
CA GLU A 92 8.06 -14.30 3.16
C GLU A 92 7.86 -13.21 2.11
N ASN A 93 8.56 -13.36 0.99
CA ASN A 93 8.43 -12.57 -0.24
C ASN A 93 7.01 -12.71 -0.84
N SER A 94 6.01 -12.23 -0.12
CA SER A 94 4.72 -11.93 -0.71
C SER A 94 4.95 -10.67 -1.54
N GLY A 95 5.35 -10.83 -2.80
CA GLY A 95 5.64 -9.72 -3.67
C GLY A 95 4.48 -8.72 -3.68
N ILE A 96 4.79 -7.46 -3.94
CA ILE A 96 3.80 -6.36 -3.99
C ILE A 96 2.59 -6.74 -4.86
N MET A 97 2.80 -7.47 -5.95
CA MET A 97 1.73 -7.95 -6.83
C MET A 97 0.74 -8.87 -6.11
N MET A 98 1.22 -9.75 -5.22
CA MET A 98 0.35 -10.62 -4.42
C MET A 98 -0.44 -9.81 -3.41
N LEU A 99 0.18 -8.82 -2.77
CA LEU A 99 -0.54 -7.93 -1.85
C LEU A 99 -1.59 -7.10 -2.58
N ALA A 100 -1.25 -6.54 -3.73
CA ALA A 100 -2.19 -5.80 -4.58
C ALA A 100 -3.40 -6.66 -5.01
N SER A 101 -3.23 -7.97 -5.14
CA SER A 101 -4.34 -8.90 -5.43
C SER A 101 -5.24 -9.18 -4.22
N ASN A 102 -4.82 -8.80 -3.02
CA ASN A 102 -5.57 -9.03 -1.78
C ASN A 102 -6.17 -7.75 -1.16
N VAL A 103 -6.09 -6.61 -1.83
CA VAL A 103 -6.60 -5.33 -1.32
C VAL A 103 -8.10 -5.35 -1.04
N ASP A 104 -8.88 -6.14 -1.79
CA ASP A 104 -10.31 -6.30 -1.58
C ASP A 104 -10.67 -7.09 -0.32
N ARG A 105 -9.69 -7.74 0.30
CA ARG A 105 -9.82 -8.41 1.59
C ARG A 105 -9.50 -7.49 2.78
N CYS A 106 -9.54 -6.20 2.57
CA CYS A 106 -9.32 -5.21 3.60
C CYS A 106 -10.54 -4.29 3.73
N HIS A 107 -10.86 -3.93 4.98
CA HIS A 107 -11.67 -2.76 5.26
C HIS A 107 -10.77 -1.55 5.43
N VAL A 108 -11.17 -0.44 4.84
CA VAL A 108 -10.48 0.86 4.93
C VAL A 108 -11.44 1.88 5.51
N LEU A 109 -11.04 2.52 6.60
CA LEU A 109 -11.75 3.62 7.24
C LEU A 109 -10.95 4.90 6.98
N ALA A 110 -11.32 5.63 5.93
CA ALA A 110 -10.54 6.78 5.43
C ALA A 110 -10.44 7.94 6.44
N ASP A 111 -11.47 8.13 7.28
CA ASP A 111 -11.54 9.23 8.25
C ASP A 111 -11.01 8.85 9.65
N VAL A 112 -10.38 7.67 9.78
CA VAL A 112 -9.89 7.13 11.04
C VAL A 112 -8.37 7.07 11.03
N HIS A 113 -7.74 7.94 11.83
CA HIS A 113 -6.29 8.11 11.83
C HIS A 113 -5.64 7.87 13.20
N THR A 114 -6.45 7.79 14.26
CA THR A 114 -5.99 7.63 15.63
C THR A 114 -6.80 6.57 16.37
N ASP A 115 -6.26 6.07 17.48
CA ASP A 115 -7.01 5.17 18.36
C ASP A 115 -8.29 5.83 18.89
N GLU A 116 -8.29 7.14 19.11
CA GLU A 116 -9.51 7.88 19.54
C GLU A 116 -10.57 7.88 18.44
N ASP A 117 -10.20 8.15 17.18
CA ASP A 117 -11.12 8.10 16.04
C ASP A 117 -11.69 6.70 15.86
N LEU A 118 -10.84 5.68 15.98
CA LEU A 118 -11.25 4.29 15.87
C LEU A 118 -12.24 3.91 16.98
N GLY A 119 -11.96 4.30 18.21
CA GLY A 119 -12.87 4.08 19.34
C GLY A 119 -14.23 4.75 19.16
N LYS A 120 -14.25 5.99 18.69
CA LYS A 120 -15.49 6.70 18.34
C LYS A 120 -16.25 5.97 17.25
N PHE A 121 -15.56 5.57 16.17
CA PHE A 121 -16.17 4.83 15.08
C PHE A 121 -16.87 3.56 15.56
N TYR A 122 -16.22 2.74 16.39
CA TYR A 122 -16.80 1.49 16.89
C TYR A 122 -17.98 1.71 17.82
N VAL A 123 -17.93 2.72 18.67
CA VAL A 123 -19.02 3.04 19.61
C VAL A 123 -20.22 3.66 18.88
N GLU A 124 -19.98 4.67 18.03
CA GLU A 124 -21.03 5.40 17.33
C GLU A 124 -21.78 4.55 16.28
N ASN A 125 -21.12 3.52 15.73
CA ASN A 125 -21.73 2.61 14.78
C ASN A 125 -22.28 1.32 15.40
N GLY A 126 -22.33 1.22 16.75
CA GLY A 126 -22.94 0.10 17.44
C GLY A 126 -22.16 -1.23 17.35
N PHE A 127 -20.86 -1.18 17.06
CA PHE A 127 -20.01 -2.38 17.04
C PHE A 127 -19.54 -2.81 18.43
N ARG A 128 -19.86 -2.04 19.46
CA ARG A 128 -19.59 -2.33 20.87
C ARG A 128 -20.88 -2.57 21.61
N GLU A 129 -21.51 -3.73 21.36
CA GLU A 129 -22.78 -4.15 21.97
C GLU A 129 -22.75 -4.11 23.51
N ASP A 130 -21.57 -4.32 24.10
CA ASP A 130 -21.36 -4.23 25.55
C ASP A 130 -21.56 -2.80 26.11
N LEU A 131 -21.51 -1.78 25.25
CA LEU A 131 -21.71 -0.38 25.60
C LEU A 131 -23.12 0.14 25.24
N ASP A 132 -23.89 -0.55 24.43
CA ASP A 132 -25.19 -0.09 23.92
C ASP A 132 -26.23 0.12 25.04
N ALA A 133 -26.06 -0.53 26.19
CA ALA A 133 -26.94 -0.38 27.35
C ALA A 133 -26.58 0.81 28.26
N LEU A 134 -25.53 1.57 27.94
CA LEU A 134 -25.11 2.72 28.74
C LEU A 134 -26.06 3.91 28.52
N PRO A 135 -26.36 4.69 29.57
CA PRO A 135 -27.10 5.94 29.40
C PRO A 135 -26.28 6.98 28.65
N ASP A 136 -26.93 7.87 27.91
CA ASP A 136 -26.27 8.89 27.07
C ASP A 136 -25.21 9.71 27.85
N SER A 137 -25.43 9.98 29.10
CA SER A 137 -24.46 10.68 29.96
C SER A 137 -23.16 9.92 30.21
N ALA A 138 -23.16 8.60 30.06
CA ALA A 138 -21.97 7.78 30.24
C ALA A 138 -21.05 7.81 29.02
N TYR A 139 -21.57 8.06 27.81
CA TYR A 139 -20.75 8.15 26.60
C TYR A 139 -19.72 9.29 26.66
N ALA A 140 -20.07 10.39 27.33
CA ALA A 140 -19.12 11.50 27.53
C ALA A 140 -17.95 11.17 28.46
N LEU A 141 -18.02 10.06 29.18
CA LEU A 141 -16.98 9.58 30.11
C LEU A 141 -16.14 8.44 29.53
N LEU A 142 -16.43 7.98 28.32
CA LEU A 142 -15.70 6.90 27.68
C LEU A 142 -14.31 7.35 27.25
N ASP A 143 -13.33 6.50 27.50
CA ASP A 143 -11.97 6.65 26.97
C ASP A 143 -11.91 6.02 25.56
N TYR A 144 -12.28 6.81 24.56
CA TYR A 144 -12.31 6.36 23.17
C TYR A 144 -10.93 5.90 22.66
N ALA A 145 -9.85 6.55 23.09
CA ALA A 145 -8.51 6.15 22.71
C ALA A 145 -8.16 4.75 23.21
N LYS A 146 -8.55 4.43 24.45
CA LYS A 146 -8.36 3.09 25.01
C LYS A 146 -9.22 2.04 24.32
N ILE A 147 -10.46 2.36 23.99
CA ILE A 147 -11.36 1.48 23.24
C ILE A 147 -10.77 1.19 21.86
N GLY A 148 -10.39 2.22 21.12
CA GLY A 148 -9.79 2.07 19.78
C GLY A 148 -8.50 1.26 19.78
N LYS A 149 -7.63 1.51 20.75
CA LYS A 149 -6.41 0.72 20.92
C LYS A 149 -6.70 -0.76 21.13
N GLN A 150 -7.67 -1.08 22.00
CA GLN A 150 -8.08 -2.48 22.22
C GLN A 150 -8.63 -3.12 20.95
N MET A 151 -9.44 -2.40 20.18
CA MET A 151 -9.98 -2.89 18.90
C MET A 151 -8.84 -3.14 17.90
N ARG A 152 -7.98 -2.17 17.69
CA ARG A 152 -6.83 -2.29 16.76
C ARG A 152 -5.93 -3.48 17.11
N GLU A 153 -5.62 -3.67 18.39
CA GLU A 153 -4.80 -4.81 18.86
C GLU A 153 -5.50 -6.14 18.64
N SER A 154 -6.82 -6.22 18.85
CA SER A 154 -7.59 -7.46 18.69
C SER A 154 -7.74 -7.89 17.24
N GLU A 155 -7.87 -6.95 16.32
CA GLU A 155 -8.06 -7.21 14.88
C GLU A 155 -6.76 -7.07 14.05
N ALA A 156 -5.66 -6.73 14.71
CA ALA A 156 -4.34 -6.54 14.09
C ALA A 156 -4.36 -5.55 12.92
N GLY A 157 -5.14 -4.48 13.05
CA GLY A 157 -5.20 -3.39 12.07
C GLY A 157 -4.04 -2.41 12.20
N THR A 158 -3.91 -1.52 11.22
CA THR A 158 -2.85 -0.51 11.18
C THR A 158 -3.38 0.84 10.69
N PHE A 159 -2.78 1.93 11.18
CA PHE A 159 -3.01 3.26 10.65
C PHE A 159 -2.03 3.56 9.52
N THR A 160 -2.53 4.13 8.45
CA THR A 160 -1.75 4.74 7.38
C THR A 160 -2.02 6.24 7.33
N PRO A 161 -1.24 7.04 6.60
CA PRO A 161 -1.56 8.45 6.36
C PRO A 161 -2.94 8.68 5.74
N HIS A 162 -3.50 7.68 5.07
CA HIS A 162 -4.77 7.78 4.33
C HIS A 162 -5.95 7.08 5.02
N GLY A 163 -5.75 6.53 6.22
CA GLY A 163 -6.81 5.93 7.01
C GLY A 163 -6.39 4.66 7.74
N TYR A 164 -7.36 4.04 8.39
CA TYR A 164 -7.17 2.78 9.12
C TYR A 164 -7.48 1.59 8.22
N VAL A 165 -6.61 0.59 8.24
CA VAL A 165 -6.71 -0.62 7.43
C VAL A 165 -6.74 -1.86 8.32
N VAL A 166 -7.69 -2.74 8.06
CA VAL A 166 -7.82 -4.03 8.73
C VAL A 166 -8.14 -5.13 7.72
N ARG A 167 -7.58 -6.32 7.89
CA ARG A 167 -7.92 -7.48 7.05
C ARG A 167 -9.28 -8.03 7.44
N THR A 168 -10.07 -8.39 6.42
CA THR A 168 -11.24 -9.25 6.61
C THR A 168 -10.79 -10.71 6.63
N GLU A 169 -11.38 -11.50 7.50
CA GLU A 169 -11.16 -12.96 7.53
C GLU A 169 -11.75 -13.64 6.29
#